data_35868d224481a475ab325bb4f28b424b
#
_entry.id   35868d224481a475ab325bb4f28b424b
#
_cell.length_a   1.000
_cell.length_b   1.000
_cell.length_c   1.000
_cell.angle_alpha   90.00
_cell.angle_beta   90.00
_cell.angle_gamma   90.00
#
_symmetry.space_group_name_H-M   'P 1'
#
loop_
_entity.id
_entity.type
_entity.pdbx_description
1 polymer ?
#
loop_
_entity_poly.entity_id
_entity_poly.type
_entity_poly.pdbx_seq_one_letter_code
_entity_poly.pdbx_strand_id
1 'polypeptide(L)'
;MESDIRDNPAMSRFEMPLGDGALAVAYYSIEDGRVVLLHTDVPHELSGLGYGSLLAHGVFETLRRDGKRVIAKCPFMSSYAARHPEYGALLDG
;
A
#
# COMPACT_ATOMS: atom_id res chain seq x y z
N MET A 1 16.75 4.17 3.29
CA MET A 1 16.32 2.91 3.93
C MET A 1 15.06 2.41 3.27
N GLU A 2 15.11 1.21 2.81
CA GLU A 2 13.96 0.64 2.17
C GLU A 2 12.99 0.06 3.16
N SER A 3 11.72 0.19 2.86
CA SER A 3 10.71 -0.47 3.65
C SER A 3 10.66 -1.93 3.25
N ASP A 4 10.46 -2.80 4.22
CA ASP A 4 10.39 -4.23 4.04
C ASP A 4 8.98 -4.63 3.64
N ILE A 5 8.56 -4.18 2.47
CA ILE A 5 7.22 -4.51 1.98
C ILE A 5 7.27 -5.90 1.38
N ARG A 6 6.33 -6.75 1.77
CA ARG A 6 6.17 -8.08 1.19
C ARG A 6 4.76 -8.24 0.67
N ASP A 7 4.65 -8.83 -0.52
CA ASP A 7 3.36 -9.20 -1.05
C ASP A 7 2.98 -10.57 -0.52
N ASN A 8 1.78 -10.68 0.04
CA ASN A 8 1.23 -11.94 0.53
C ASN A 8 -0.03 -12.26 -0.25
N PRO A 9 0.10 -12.89 -1.44
CA PRO A 9 -1.08 -13.16 -2.27
C PRO A 9 -2.09 -14.08 -1.62
N ALA A 10 -1.65 -15.00 -0.77
CA ALA A 10 -2.55 -15.91 -0.08
C ALA A 10 -3.55 -15.14 0.81
N MET A 11 -3.11 -14.02 1.36
CA MET A 11 -3.95 -13.16 2.19
C MET A 11 -4.45 -11.94 1.44
N SER A 12 -4.07 -11.79 0.18
CA SER A 12 -4.44 -10.64 -0.65
C SER A 12 -4.06 -9.32 0.02
N ARG A 13 -2.80 -9.23 0.44
CA ARG A 13 -2.34 -8.01 1.11
C ARG A 13 -0.84 -7.84 0.98
N PHE A 14 -0.41 -6.57 1.03
CA PHE A 14 0.98 -6.22 1.27
C PHE A 14 1.20 -6.10 2.76
N GLU A 15 2.38 -6.50 3.22
CA GLU A 15 2.70 -6.50 4.65
C GLU A 15 4.00 -5.76 4.89
N MET A 16 4.03 -4.95 5.95
CA MET A 16 5.24 -4.26 6.38
C MET A 16 5.45 -4.55 7.86
N PRO A 17 6.51 -5.31 8.22
CA PRO A 17 6.78 -5.58 9.63
C PRO A 17 7.13 -4.31 10.39
N LEU A 18 6.60 -4.19 11.60
CA LEU A 18 6.82 -3.02 12.47
C LEU A 18 7.63 -3.36 13.70
N GLY A 19 8.05 -4.63 13.85
CA GLY A 19 8.75 -5.08 15.04
C GLY A 19 7.77 -5.73 16.02
N ASP A 20 8.31 -6.59 16.89
CA ASP A 20 7.53 -7.27 17.94
C ASP A 20 6.31 -8.02 17.40
N GLY A 21 6.41 -8.53 16.17
CA GLY A 21 5.33 -9.28 15.55
C GLY A 21 4.20 -8.44 14.98
N ALA A 22 4.27 -7.12 15.07
CA ALA A 22 3.24 -6.24 14.52
C ALA A 22 3.45 -6.07 13.02
N LEU A 23 2.34 -5.89 12.29
CA LEU A 23 2.35 -5.65 10.85
C LEU A 23 1.46 -4.47 10.53
N ALA A 24 1.91 -3.65 9.56
CA ALA A 24 1.01 -2.76 8.83
C ALA A 24 0.67 -3.47 7.53
N VAL A 25 -0.58 -3.42 7.13
CA VAL A 25 -1.03 -4.18 5.95
C VAL A 25 -1.88 -3.31 5.03
N ALA A 26 -1.81 -3.63 3.74
CA ALA A 26 -2.66 -3.01 2.72
C ALA A 26 -3.34 -4.13 1.94
N TYR A 27 -4.64 -4.25 2.10
CA TYR A 27 -5.43 -5.28 1.42
C TYR A 27 -5.74 -4.84 0.00
N TYR A 28 -5.74 -5.81 -0.91
CA TYR A 28 -6.03 -5.53 -2.31
C TYR A 28 -6.83 -6.66 -2.94
N SER A 29 -7.36 -6.39 -4.12
CA SER A 29 -7.86 -7.42 -5.04
C SER A 29 -7.27 -7.15 -6.40
N ILE A 30 -7.39 -8.14 -7.28
CA ILE A 30 -6.95 -7.99 -8.67
C ILE A 30 -8.19 -7.98 -9.55
N GLU A 31 -8.32 -6.92 -10.36
CA GLU A 31 -9.46 -6.77 -11.27
C GLU A 31 -8.93 -6.34 -12.63
N ASP A 32 -9.12 -7.16 -13.64
CA ASP A 32 -8.70 -6.87 -15.01
C ASP A 32 -7.21 -6.53 -15.07
N GLY A 33 -6.39 -7.25 -14.29
CA GLY A 33 -4.95 -7.05 -14.26
C GLY A 33 -4.50 -5.83 -13.46
N ARG A 34 -5.43 -5.11 -12.85
CA ARG A 34 -5.11 -3.96 -12.00
C ARG A 34 -5.13 -4.36 -10.55
N VAL A 35 -4.28 -3.71 -9.77
CA VAL A 35 -4.26 -3.90 -8.31
C VAL A 35 -5.22 -2.89 -7.70
N VAL A 36 -6.26 -3.38 -7.03
CA VAL A 36 -7.25 -2.52 -6.40
C VAL A 36 -6.92 -2.46 -4.92
N LEU A 37 -6.49 -1.29 -4.44
CA LEU A 37 -6.15 -1.09 -3.03
C LEU A 37 -7.43 -0.80 -2.26
N LEU A 38 -7.77 -1.69 -1.32
CA LEU A 38 -9.08 -1.69 -0.67
C LEU A 38 -9.05 -1.07 0.73
N HIS A 39 -8.01 -1.37 1.50
CA HIS A 39 -8.00 -0.99 2.92
C HIS A 39 -6.59 -1.07 3.47
N THR A 40 -6.22 -0.12 4.32
CA THR A 40 -4.95 -0.15 5.05
C THR A 40 -5.23 -0.29 6.52
N ASP A 41 -4.35 -1.01 7.22
CA ASP A 41 -4.50 -1.25 8.63
C ASP A 41 -3.16 -1.13 9.32
N VAL A 42 -3.07 -0.22 10.29
CA VAL A 42 -1.89 -0.05 11.16
C VAL A 42 -2.37 -0.29 12.58
N PRO A 43 -1.63 -1.08 13.39
CA PRO A 43 -2.04 -1.30 14.76
C PRO A 43 -2.34 0.01 15.48
N HIS A 44 -3.44 0.02 16.24
CA HIS A 44 -3.95 1.26 16.85
C HIS A 44 -2.88 1.95 17.71
N GLU A 45 -2.14 1.18 18.50
CA GLU A 45 -1.13 1.72 19.39
C GLU A 45 0.07 2.32 18.64
N LEU A 46 0.22 2.02 17.36
CA LEU A 46 1.28 2.55 16.52
C LEU A 46 0.78 3.58 15.52
N SER A 47 -0.50 3.92 15.57
CA SER A 47 -1.04 4.91 14.65
C SER A 47 -0.50 6.29 15.01
N GLY A 48 -0.43 7.17 14.01
CA GLY A 48 0.09 8.51 14.22
C GLY A 48 1.61 8.61 14.19
N LEU A 49 2.32 7.50 13.99
CA LEU A 49 3.77 7.48 13.94
C LEU A 49 4.32 7.50 12.51
N GLY A 50 3.45 7.64 11.50
CA GLY A 50 3.88 7.72 10.12
C GLY A 50 4.00 6.37 9.42
N TYR A 51 3.64 5.28 10.07
CA TYR A 51 3.75 3.95 9.45
C TYR A 51 2.82 3.79 8.25
N GLY A 52 1.64 4.41 8.28
CA GLY A 52 0.75 4.37 7.13
C GLY A 52 1.39 4.95 5.88
N SER A 53 2.09 6.08 6.02
CA SER A 53 2.78 6.71 4.91
C SER A 53 3.94 5.87 4.41
N LEU A 54 4.69 5.24 5.32
CA LEU A 54 5.76 4.33 4.93
C LEU A 54 5.21 3.13 4.18
N LEU A 55 4.10 2.57 4.66
CA LEU A 55 3.44 1.47 3.97
C LEU A 55 3.00 1.89 2.57
N ALA A 56 2.35 3.04 2.45
CA ALA A 56 1.88 3.52 1.15
C ALA A 56 3.05 3.73 0.20
N HIS A 57 4.14 4.34 0.68
CA HIS A 57 5.33 4.53 -0.13
C HIS A 57 5.84 3.19 -0.66
N GLY A 58 6.00 2.20 0.22
CA GLY A 58 6.52 0.90 -0.18
C GLY A 58 5.60 0.18 -1.15
N VAL A 59 4.29 0.26 -0.92
CA VAL A 59 3.31 -0.37 -1.81
C VAL A 59 3.37 0.26 -3.20
N PHE A 60 3.33 1.59 -3.28
CA PHE A 60 3.36 2.26 -4.58
C PHE A 60 4.70 2.05 -5.30
N GLU A 61 5.82 2.04 -4.57
CA GLU A 61 7.12 1.77 -5.19
C GLU A 61 7.17 0.36 -5.77
N THR A 62 6.64 -0.62 -5.05
CA THR A 62 6.56 -1.99 -5.54
C THR A 62 5.73 -2.07 -6.81
N LEU A 63 4.56 -1.44 -6.80
CA LEU A 63 3.65 -1.49 -7.94
C LEU A 63 4.25 -0.74 -9.15
N ARG A 64 4.92 0.37 -8.89
CA ARG A 64 5.57 1.13 -9.95
C ARG A 64 6.69 0.33 -10.59
N ARG A 65 7.53 -0.29 -9.76
CA ARG A 65 8.63 -1.12 -10.26
C ARG A 65 8.12 -2.29 -11.09
N ASP A 66 6.99 -2.87 -10.67
CA ASP A 66 6.42 -4.03 -11.34
C ASP A 66 5.53 -3.64 -12.52
N GLY A 67 5.40 -2.37 -12.83
CA GLY A 67 4.62 -1.91 -13.97
C GLY A 67 3.12 -2.12 -13.84
N LYS A 68 2.59 -2.11 -12.61
CA LYS A 68 1.18 -2.38 -12.36
C LYS A 68 0.34 -1.12 -12.44
N ARG A 69 -0.89 -1.26 -12.96
CA ARG A 69 -1.89 -0.21 -12.86
C ARG A 69 -2.66 -0.39 -11.55
N VAL A 70 -3.13 0.70 -10.99
CA VAL A 70 -3.69 0.72 -9.65
C VAL A 70 -5.04 1.42 -9.63
N ILE A 71 -5.98 0.87 -8.88
CA ILE A 71 -7.21 1.56 -8.52
C ILE A 71 -7.17 1.72 -7.01
N ALA A 72 -7.18 2.97 -6.54
CA ALA A 72 -7.10 3.25 -5.11
C ALA A 72 -8.50 3.52 -4.56
N LYS A 73 -9.17 2.48 -4.08
CA LYS A 73 -10.46 2.63 -3.40
C LYS A 73 -10.31 3.00 -1.94
N CYS A 74 -9.15 2.68 -1.36
CA CYS A 74 -8.85 3.07 0.01
C CYS A 74 -8.61 4.57 0.08
N PRO A 75 -9.37 5.32 0.90
CA PRO A 75 -9.19 6.77 0.96
C PRO A 75 -7.78 7.19 1.34
N PHE A 76 -7.13 6.43 2.24
CA PHE A 76 -5.77 6.75 2.64
C PHE A 76 -4.81 6.65 1.46
N MET A 77 -4.90 5.56 0.68
CA MET A 77 -4.02 5.36 -0.47
C MET A 77 -4.32 6.35 -1.58
N SER A 78 -5.60 6.65 -1.81
CA SER A 78 -5.99 7.64 -2.80
C SER A 78 -5.43 9.02 -2.45
N SER A 79 -5.55 9.41 -1.19
CA SER A 79 -5.04 10.69 -0.71
C SER A 79 -3.51 10.74 -0.81
N TYR A 80 -2.84 9.65 -0.47
CA TYR A 80 -1.39 9.59 -0.57
C TYR A 80 -0.94 9.79 -2.02
N ALA A 81 -1.57 9.08 -2.96
CA ALA A 81 -1.22 9.20 -4.37
C ALA A 81 -1.50 10.61 -4.89
N ALA A 82 -2.54 11.26 -4.40
CA ALA A 82 -2.85 12.62 -4.83
C ALA A 82 -1.75 13.60 -4.45
N ARG A 83 -1.04 13.32 -3.35
CA ARG A 83 0.05 14.19 -2.89
C ARG A 83 1.41 13.80 -3.48
N HIS A 84 1.46 12.71 -4.24
CA HIS A 84 2.71 12.21 -4.83
C HIS A 84 2.46 11.94 -6.31
N PRO A 85 2.67 12.93 -7.18
CA PRO A 85 2.32 12.80 -8.60
C PRO A 85 2.93 11.60 -9.30
N GLU A 86 4.14 11.18 -8.87
CA GLU A 86 4.78 10.01 -9.46
C GLU A 86 3.96 8.74 -9.23
N TYR A 87 3.16 8.69 -8.16
CA TYR A 87 2.28 7.56 -7.89
C TYR A 87 0.90 7.78 -8.49
N GLY A 88 0.47 9.05 -8.54
CA GLY A 88 -0.79 9.37 -9.20
C GLY A 88 -0.83 8.88 -10.63
N ALA A 89 0.34 8.85 -11.29
CA ALA A 89 0.44 8.37 -12.67
C ALA A 89 0.11 6.88 -12.81
N LEU A 90 0.14 6.11 -11.72
CA LEU A 90 -0.20 4.68 -11.75
C LEU A 90 -1.71 4.46 -11.68
N LEU A 91 -2.46 5.45 -11.26
CA LEU A 91 -3.88 5.29 -11.01
C LEU A 91 -4.65 5.14 -12.32
N ASP A 92 -5.58 4.22 -12.33
CA ASP A 92 -6.36 3.87 -13.52
C ASP A 92 -7.86 3.94 -13.24
N GLY A 93 -8.24 4.74 -12.32
CA GLY A 93 -9.65 4.85 -12.00
C GLY A 93 -9.98 5.95 -11.05
#